data_2ad7b56361caa78b6ad5cdcdc7991c5d
#
_entry.id   2ad7b56361caa78b6ad5cdcdc7991c5d
#
_cell.length_a   1.000
_cell.length_b   1.000
_cell.length_c   1.000
_cell.angle_alpha   90.00
_cell.angle_beta   90.00
_cell.angle_gamma   90.00
#
_symmetry.space_group_name_H-M   'P 1'
#
loop_
_entity.id
_entity.type
_entity.pdbx_description
1 polymer ?
#
loop_
_entity_poly.entity_id
_entity_poly.type
_entity_poly.pdbx_seq_one_letter_code
_entity_poly.pdbx_strand_id
1 'polypeptide(L)'
;MAAKAKPSVGRQVLDILIQAGKTIATAESCTGGLIAAALTDIPGSSAAVYGGFITYSNSAKARMIQVPPRLIRDYGAVSNQVARAMADGARNTARTDLAVSATGIA
;
A
#
# COMPACT_ATOMS: atom_id res chain seq x y z
N MET A 1 26.70 -27.55 -3.17
CA MET A 1 25.52 -27.16 -2.40
C MET A 1 24.98 -25.85 -2.95
N ALA A 2 23.71 -25.80 -3.27
CA ALA A 2 23.11 -24.58 -3.80
C ALA A 2 23.04 -23.50 -2.71
N ALA A 3 23.36 -22.26 -3.08
CA ALA A 3 23.17 -21.14 -2.20
C ALA A 3 21.68 -20.92 -1.95
N LYS A 4 21.31 -20.55 -0.74
CA LYS A 4 19.93 -20.17 -0.43
C LYS A 4 19.57 -18.89 -1.18
N ALA A 5 18.42 -18.87 -1.79
CA ALA A 5 17.89 -17.64 -2.39
C ALA A 5 17.67 -16.59 -1.29
N LYS A 6 17.94 -15.33 -1.61
CA LYS A 6 17.59 -14.22 -0.71
C LYS A 6 16.08 -14.15 -0.55
N PRO A 7 15.58 -13.83 0.66
CA PRO A 7 14.15 -13.57 0.85
C PRO A 7 13.67 -12.45 -0.08
N SER A 8 12.44 -12.55 -0.56
CA SER A 8 11.81 -11.47 -1.31
C SER A 8 11.72 -10.20 -0.46
N VAL A 9 11.58 -9.05 -1.13
CA VAL A 9 11.39 -7.77 -0.43
C VAL A 9 10.15 -7.86 0.47
N GLY A 10 9.07 -8.47 -0.02
CA GLY A 10 7.87 -8.66 0.78
C GLY A 10 8.13 -9.47 2.05
N ARG A 11 8.90 -10.56 1.95
CA ARG A 11 9.28 -11.36 3.12
C ARG A 11 10.10 -10.56 4.11
N GLN A 12 11.05 -9.77 3.62
CA GLN A 12 11.89 -8.94 4.49
C GLN A 12 11.06 -7.88 5.21
N VAL A 13 10.15 -7.21 4.51
CA VAL A 13 9.26 -6.20 5.09
C VAL A 13 8.37 -6.82 6.16
N LEU A 14 7.75 -7.96 5.85
CA LEU A 14 6.85 -8.62 6.79
C LEU A 14 7.60 -9.12 8.04
N ASP A 15 8.79 -9.67 7.89
CA ASP A 15 9.59 -10.11 9.04
C ASP A 15 9.89 -8.95 10.00
N ILE A 16 10.23 -7.78 9.46
CA ILE A 16 10.50 -6.58 10.26
C ILE A 16 9.21 -6.13 10.97
N LEU A 17 8.10 -6.07 10.26
CA LEU A 17 6.82 -5.62 10.81
C LEU A 17 6.28 -6.56 11.87
N ILE A 18 6.32 -7.86 11.62
CA ILE A 18 5.86 -8.88 12.57
C ILE A 18 6.70 -8.81 13.85
N GLN A 19 8.02 -8.71 13.73
CA GLN A 19 8.91 -8.63 14.86
C GLN A 19 8.69 -7.34 15.67
N ALA A 20 8.37 -6.24 15.01
CA ALA A 20 8.08 -4.97 15.66
C ALA A 20 6.64 -4.85 16.18
N GLY A 21 5.77 -5.81 15.87
CA GLY A 21 4.35 -5.73 16.22
C GLY A 21 3.60 -4.63 15.48
N LYS A 22 4.00 -4.33 14.25
CA LYS A 22 3.45 -3.25 13.44
C LYS A 22 2.55 -3.79 12.33
N THR A 23 1.59 -2.97 11.90
CA THR A 23 0.63 -3.31 10.85
C THR A 23 0.80 -2.42 9.63
N ILE A 24 0.41 -2.95 8.47
CA ILE A 24 0.51 -2.25 7.18
C ILE A 24 -0.79 -2.39 6.39
N ALA A 25 -1.14 -1.32 5.68
CA ALA A 25 -2.19 -1.30 4.67
C ALA A 25 -1.61 -0.86 3.33
N THR A 26 -2.30 -1.22 2.25
CA THR A 26 -1.93 -0.79 0.90
C THR A 26 -2.97 0.17 0.34
N ALA A 27 -2.54 1.07 -0.54
CA ALA A 27 -3.41 1.93 -1.33
C ALA A 27 -2.95 1.87 -2.78
N GLU A 28 -3.71 1.19 -3.61
CA GLU A 28 -3.27 0.85 -4.97
C GLU A 28 -4.19 1.45 -6.01
N SER A 29 -3.60 2.00 -7.06
CA SER A 29 -4.31 2.47 -8.25
C SER A 29 -3.93 1.60 -9.45
N CYS A 30 -2.86 1.93 -10.15
CA CYS A 30 -2.44 1.20 -11.35
C CYS A 30 -2.10 -0.27 -11.11
N THR A 31 -1.69 -0.63 -9.93
CA THR A 31 -1.32 -2.00 -9.57
C THR A 31 -2.53 -2.90 -9.28
N GLY A 32 -3.71 -2.32 -9.04
CA GLY A 32 -4.98 -3.04 -8.93
C GLY A 32 -5.08 -4.08 -7.82
N GLY A 33 -4.17 -4.07 -6.84
CA GLY A 33 -4.13 -5.03 -5.74
C GLY A 33 -2.91 -5.95 -5.75
N LEU A 34 -2.00 -5.78 -6.70
CA LEU A 34 -0.82 -6.65 -6.82
C LEU A 34 0.14 -6.53 -5.62
N ILE A 35 0.25 -5.36 -4.99
CA ILE A 35 1.10 -5.19 -3.81
C ILE A 35 0.51 -5.96 -2.64
N ALA A 36 -0.79 -5.81 -2.40
CA ALA A 36 -1.49 -6.56 -1.36
C ALA A 36 -1.38 -8.07 -1.62
N ALA A 37 -1.55 -8.50 -2.87
CA ALA A 37 -1.42 -9.90 -3.24
C ALA A 37 -0.02 -10.44 -2.97
N ALA A 38 1.02 -9.67 -3.30
CA ALA A 38 2.41 -10.06 -3.03
C ALA A 38 2.70 -10.23 -1.54
N LEU A 39 2.12 -9.37 -0.70
CA LEU A 39 2.28 -9.47 0.75
C LEU A 39 1.48 -10.63 1.34
N THR A 40 0.23 -10.78 0.93
CA THR A 40 -0.65 -11.83 1.47
C THR A 40 -0.29 -13.23 1.00
N ASP A 41 0.46 -13.35 -0.08
CA ASP A 41 0.98 -14.64 -0.56
C ASP A 41 2.02 -15.24 0.40
N ILE A 42 2.59 -14.45 1.26
CA ILE A 42 3.65 -14.87 2.17
C ILE A 42 3.05 -15.51 3.42
N PRO A 43 3.45 -16.75 3.78
CA PRO A 43 2.96 -17.39 5.00
C PRO A 43 3.22 -16.54 6.25
N GLY A 44 2.21 -16.42 7.10
CA GLY A 44 2.29 -15.62 8.33
C GLY A 44 1.98 -14.14 8.14
N SER A 45 1.68 -13.70 6.92
CA SER A 45 1.44 -12.28 6.61
C SER A 45 0.28 -11.67 7.38
N SER A 46 -0.71 -12.47 7.79
CA SER A 46 -1.87 -11.96 8.54
C SER A 46 -1.51 -11.32 9.88
N ALA A 47 -0.32 -11.60 10.41
CA ALA A 47 0.16 -10.95 11.63
C ALA A 47 0.48 -9.46 11.44
N ALA A 48 0.75 -9.02 10.21
CA ALA A 48 1.13 -7.64 9.90
C ALA A 48 0.21 -6.97 8.88
N VAL A 49 -0.31 -7.70 7.91
CA VAL A 49 -1.14 -7.12 6.85
C VAL A 49 -2.58 -6.97 7.33
N TYR A 50 -3.01 -5.71 7.45
CA TYR A 50 -4.41 -5.40 7.77
C TYR A 50 -5.33 -5.62 6.56
N GLY A 51 -4.94 -5.09 5.42
CA GLY A 51 -5.72 -5.08 4.20
C GLY A 51 -5.27 -3.97 3.28
N GLY A 52 -6.13 -3.57 2.35
CA GLY A 52 -5.77 -2.54 1.40
C GLY A 52 -6.98 -1.94 0.70
N PHE A 53 -6.72 -0.87 -0.03
CA PHE A 53 -7.70 -0.13 -0.79
C PHE A 53 -7.29 -0.12 -2.25
N ILE A 54 -8.20 -0.53 -3.13
CA ILE A 54 -8.00 -0.40 -4.57
C ILE A 54 -8.75 0.86 -4.99
N THR A 55 -7.99 1.93 -5.22
CA THR A 55 -8.54 3.26 -5.52
C THR A 55 -8.17 3.64 -6.95
N TYR A 56 -8.74 2.91 -7.89
CA TYR A 56 -8.35 3.02 -9.30
C TYR A 56 -8.72 4.36 -9.89
N SER A 57 -9.97 4.81 -9.67
CA SER A 57 -10.44 6.08 -10.16
C SER A 57 -10.08 7.23 -9.23
N ASN A 58 -10.10 8.46 -9.75
CA ASN A 58 -9.91 9.66 -8.93
C ASN A 58 -11.01 9.79 -7.87
N SER A 59 -12.24 9.44 -8.22
CA SER A 59 -13.35 9.42 -7.29
C SER A 59 -13.11 8.44 -6.14
N ALA A 60 -12.60 7.24 -6.43
CA ALA A 60 -12.27 6.26 -5.40
C ALA A 60 -11.16 6.75 -4.47
N LYS A 61 -10.13 7.43 -5.02
CA LYS A 61 -9.07 8.03 -4.19
C LYS A 61 -9.66 9.02 -3.18
N ALA A 62 -10.57 9.86 -3.62
CA ALA A 62 -11.19 10.87 -2.77
C ALA A 62 -12.17 10.24 -1.75
N ARG A 63 -13.00 9.32 -2.19
CA ARG A 63 -14.08 8.77 -1.37
C ARG A 63 -13.65 7.68 -0.42
N MET A 64 -12.72 6.82 -0.82
CA MET A 64 -12.31 5.68 0.00
C MET A 64 -11.22 6.05 1.01
N ILE A 65 -10.26 6.88 0.60
CA ILE A 65 -9.10 7.21 1.44
C ILE A 65 -8.84 8.71 1.55
N GLN A 66 -9.84 9.51 1.27
CA GLN A 66 -9.87 10.97 1.52
C GLN A 66 -8.72 11.75 0.86
N VAL A 67 -8.29 11.34 -0.32
CA VAL A 67 -7.36 12.16 -1.10
C VAL A 67 -8.07 13.46 -1.48
N PRO A 68 -7.52 14.64 -1.13
CA PRO A 68 -8.17 15.89 -1.48
C PRO A 68 -8.30 16.04 -3.00
N PRO A 69 -9.51 16.25 -3.54
CA PRO A 69 -9.69 16.40 -4.98
C PRO A 69 -8.81 17.49 -5.61
N ARG A 70 -8.51 18.54 -4.86
CA ARG A 70 -7.63 19.62 -5.33
C ARG A 70 -6.22 19.14 -5.64
N LEU A 71 -5.69 18.16 -4.91
CA LEU A 71 -4.35 17.61 -5.19
C LEU A 71 -4.35 16.87 -6.51
N ILE A 72 -5.39 16.11 -6.79
CA ILE A 72 -5.54 15.41 -8.06
C ILE A 72 -5.65 16.41 -9.21
N ARG A 73 -6.43 17.48 -9.01
CA ARG A 73 -6.60 18.53 -10.01
C ARG A 73 -5.30 19.29 -10.27
N ASP A 74 -4.59 19.66 -9.20
CA ASP A 74 -3.43 20.55 -9.31
C ASP A 74 -2.15 19.83 -9.71
N TYR A 75 -1.98 18.57 -9.27
CA TYR A 75 -0.75 17.80 -9.50
C TYR A 75 -0.93 16.57 -10.38
N GLY A 76 -2.16 16.18 -10.66
CA GLY A 76 -2.46 14.96 -11.38
C GLY A 76 -2.40 13.71 -10.50
N ALA A 77 -3.11 12.67 -10.93
CA ALA A 77 -3.20 11.42 -10.17
C ALA A 77 -1.83 10.71 -10.04
N VAL A 78 -0.94 10.92 -11.00
CA VAL A 78 0.41 10.33 -11.02
C VAL A 78 1.40 11.38 -10.55
N SER A 79 1.50 11.56 -9.24
CA SER A 79 2.36 12.56 -8.61
C SER A 79 2.77 12.13 -7.21
N ASN A 80 3.86 12.69 -6.72
CA ASN A 80 4.30 12.47 -5.35
C ASN A 80 3.24 12.95 -4.34
N GLN A 81 2.60 14.07 -4.63
CA GLN A 81 1.58 14.64 -3.75
C GLN A 81 0.39 13.69 -3.58
N VAL A 82 -0.10 13.12 -4.68
CA VAL A 82 -1.21 12.17 -4.63
C VAL A 82 -0.78 10.85 -4.03
N ALA A 83 0.41 10.33 -4.35
CA ALA A 83 0.93 9.11 -3.74
C ALA A 83 1.02 9.23 -2.21
N ARG A 84 1.53 10.36 -1.70
CA ARG A 84 1.59 10.61 -0.26
C ARG A 84 0.21 10.70 0.37
N ALA A 85 -0.70 11.41 -0.27
CA ALA A 85 -2.07 11.54 0.24
C ALA A 85 -2.80 10.19 0.25
N MET A 86 -2.55 9.33 -0.74
CA MET A 86 -3.07 7.97 -0.76
C MET A 86 -2.57 7.15 0.43
N ALA A 87 -1.27 7.17 0.67
CA ALA A 87 -0.67 6.43 1.78
C ALA A 87 -1.18 6.95 3.13
N ASP A 88 -1.20 8.26 3.33
CA ASP A 88 -1.70 8.87 4.55
C ASP A 88 -3.19 8.54 4.78
N GLY A 89 -3.99 8.65 3.74
CA GLY A 89 -5.41 8.33 3.80
C GLY A 89 -5.68 6.86 4.12
N ALA A 90 -4.93 5.96 3.50
CA ALA A 90 -5.04 4.53 3.79
C ALA A 90 -4.64 4.21 5.22
N ARG A 91 -3.52 4.76 5.69
CA ARG A 91 -3.05 4.56 7.06
C ARG A 91 -4.07 5.06 8.07
N ASN A 92 -4.62 6.24 7.86
CA ASN A 92 -5.61 6.83 8.76
C ASN A 92 -6.94 6.07 8.73
N THR A 93 -7.40 5.65 7.56
CA THR A 93 -8.67 4.92 7.41
C THR A 93 -8.56 3.51 8.00
N ALA A 94 -7.48 2.81 7.71
CA ALA A 94 -7.24 1.46 8.22
C ALA A 94 -6.77 1.45 9.68
N ARG A 95 -6.26 2.56 10.17
CA ARG A 95 -5.63 2.68 11.50
C ARG A 95 -4.45 1.71 11.66
N THR A 96 -3.65 1.63 10.61
CA THR A 96 -2.41 0.85 10.62
C THR A 96 -1.22 1.74 10.98
N ASP A 97 -0.11 1.10 11.36
CA ASP A 97 1.12 1.83 11.68
C ASP A 97 1.78 2.38 10.42
N LEU A 98 1.70 1.63 9.33
CA LEU A 98 2.27 2.01 8.04
C LEU A 98 1.25 1.83 6.93
N ALA A 99 1.53 2.52 5.82
CA ALA A 99 0.84 2.27 4.56
C ALA A 99 1.81 2.46 3.41
N VAL A 100 1.59 1.72 2.35
CA VAL A 100 2.32 1.88 1.08
C VAL A 100 1.31 2.18 -0.01
N SER A 101 1.63 3.13 -0.87
CA SER A 101 0.77 3.48 -2.00
C SER A 101 1.47 3.28 -3.33
N ALA A 102 0.68 3.05 -4.37
CA ALA A 102 1.15 3.02 -5.74
C ALA A 102 0.15 3.73 -6.64
N THR A 103 0.64 4.70 -7.41
CA THR A 103 -0.10 5.36 -8.46
C THR A 103 0.82 5.48 -9.68
N GLY A 104 0.24 5.39 -10.87
CA GLY A 104 1.04 5.38 -12.09
C GLY A 104 0.16 5.24 -13.30
N ILE A 105 0.81 5.24 -14.47
CA ILE A 105 0.17 5.02 -15.76
C ILE A 105 0.22 3.51 -16.04
N ALA A 106 -0.95 2.96 -16.27
CA ALA A 106 -1.08 1.54 -16.61
C ALA A 106 -0.83 1.33 -18.11
#